data_caa5478047a24f40095c4b1d9eb59f0f
#
_entry.id   caa5478047a24f40095c4b1d9eb59f0f
#
_cell.length_a   1.000
_cell.length_b   1.000
_cell.length_c   1.000
_cell.angle_alpha   90.00
_cell.angle_beta   90.00
_cell.angle_gamma   90.00
#
_symmetry.space_group_name_H-M   'P 1'
#
loop_
_entity.id
_entity.type
_entity.pdbx_description
1 polymer ?
#
loop_
_entity_poly.entity_id
_entity_poly.type
_entity_poly.pdbx_seq_one_letter_code
_entity_poly.pdbx_strand_id
1 'polypeptide(L)'
;ASVAQAAIDANGAAIVVSAPQEAVELANLMAPEHLCLTVENDEKYLPGITSAGGIFVGDYSAEVLGDYVAGPSHVMPTSGTARFTSALSVRTFLKHTPIVEIDSGKMIEIGRHAAELARLEGLDGHAEAAEIRLRELVGE
;
A
#
# COMPACT_ATOMS: atom_id res chain seq x y z
N ALA A 1 25.41 21.14 14.34
CA ALA A 1 24.74 22.40 13.96
C ALA A 1 24.83 22.64 12.46
N SER A 2 25.98 22.44 11.81
CA SER A 2 26.16 22.70 10.36
C SER A 2 25.35 21.76 9.46
N VAL A 3 25.23 20.47 9.81
CA VAL A 3 24.48 19.50 9.02
C VAL A 3 22.98 19.79 9.08
N ALA A 4 22.45 20.03 10.28
CA ALA A 4 21.03 20.37 10.45
C ALA A 4 20.66 21.68 9.74
N GLN A 5 21.53 22.71 9.82
CA GLN A 5 21.31 23.95 9.11
C GLN A 5 21.27 23.76 7.60
N ALA A 6 22.22 23.02 7.04
CA ALA A 6 22.24 22.72 5.60
C ALA A 6 20.99 21.95 5.13
N ALA A 7 20.49 21.03 5.93
CA ALA A 7 19.27 20.28 5.63
C ALA A 7 18.03 21.19 5.62
N ILE A 8 17.91 22.08 6.62
CA ILE A 8 16.81 23.03 6.70
C ILE A 8 16.86 24.03 5.55
N ASP A 9 18.06 24.57 5.25
CA ASP A 9 18.24 25.55 4.17
C ASP A 9 17.91 24.96 2.79
N ALA A 10 18.19 23.67 2.59
CA ALA A 10 17.95 23.00 1.31
C ALA A 10 16.50 22.53 1.13
N ASN A 11 15.87 21.99 2.19
CA ASN A 11 14.59 21.27 2.07
C ASN A 11 13.55 21.67 3.13
N GLY A 12 13.92 22.54 4.07
CA GLY A 12 12.99 22.96 5.12
C GLY A 12 11.88 23.84 4.58
N ALA A 13 10.66 23.61 5.02
CA ALA A 13 9.50 24.44 4.71
C ALA A 13 8.57 24.54 5.92
N ALA A 14 7.96 25.71 6.11
CA ALA A 14 6.87 25.91 7.05
C ALA A 14 5.61 26.25 6.25
N ILE A 15 4.59 25.42 6.35
CA ILE A 15 3.35 25.56 5.59
C ILE A 15 2.23 25.87 6.58
N VAL A 16 1.58 27.02 6.39
CA VAL A 16 0.41 27.42 7.17
C VAL A 16 -0.85 27.06 6.39
N VAL A 17 -1.74 26.33 7.02
CA VAL A 17 -3.00 25.87 6.43
C VAL A 17 -4.20 26.51 7.11
N SER A 18 -5.33 26.60 6.42
CA SER A 18 -6.57 27.16 6.95
C SER A 18 -7.33 26.20 7.84
N ALA A 19 -7.16 24.91 7.62
CA ALA A 19 -7.80 23.85 8.38
C ALA A 19 -6.88 22.64 8.56
N PRO A 20 -6.97 21.90 9.68
CA PRO A 20 -6.14 20.72 9.91
C PRO A 20 -6.28 19.63 8.83
N GLN A 21 -7.43 19.52 8.16
CA GLN A 21 -7.65 18.60 7.04
C GLN A 21 -6.70 18.85 5.88
N GLU A 22 -6.42 20.11 5.56
CA GLU A 22 -5.44 20.48 4.54
C GLU A 22 -4.03 20.00 4.90
N ALA A 23 -3.68 20.01 6.21
CA ALA A 23 -2.40 19.46 6.66
C ALA A 23 -2.32 17.95 6.45
N VAL A 24 -3.42 17.20 6.67
CA VAL A 24 -3.50 15.76 6.39
C VAL A 24 -3.35 15.47 4.90
N GLU A 25 -4.00 16.24 4.04
CA GLU A 25 -3.90 16.12 2.58
C GLU A 25 -2.47 16.38 2.11
N LEU A 26 -1.82 17.43 2.62
CA LEU A 26 -0.43 17.74 2.32
C LEU A 26 0.53 16.65 2.81
N ALA A 27 0.32 16.10 4.00
CA ALA A 27 1.10 14.98 4.51
C ALA A 27 1.01 13.76 3.61
N ASN A 28 -0.20 13.41 3.15
CA ASN A 28 -0.39 12.31 2.20
C ASN A 28 0.23 12.60 0.83
N LEU A 29 0.16 13.86 0.38
CA LEU A 29 0.81 14.27 -0.88
C LEU A 29 2.33 14.22 -0.79
N MET A 30 2.91 14.55 0.33
CA MET A 30 4.36 14.45 0.57
C MET A 30 4.81 13.00 0.75
N ALA A 31 3.98 12.19 1.39
CA ALA A 31 4.27 10.81 1.76
C ALA A 31 5.63 10.67 2.47
N PRO A 32 5.80 11.32 3.63
CA PRO A 32 7.06 11.37 4.33
C PRO A 32 7.46 10.00 4.89
N GLU A 33 8.75 9.81 5.08
CA GLU A 33 9.30 8.65 5.81
C GLU A 33 8.82 8.67 7.26
N HIS A 34 8.98 9.81 7.94
CA HIS A 34 8.54 10.04 9.32
C HIS A 34 7.51 11.16 9.35
N LEU A 35 6.36 10.89 9.92
CA LEU A 35 5.32 11.89 10.15
C LEU A 35 5.06 12.03 11.65
N CYS A 36 5.42 13.17 12.22
CA CYS A 36 5.00 13.54 13.57
C CYS A 36 3.63 14.18 13.54
N LEU A 37 2.69 13.61 14.27
CA LEU A 37 1.33 14.14 14.45
C LEU A 37 1.16 14.67 15.88
N THR A 38 1.41 15.95 16.06
CA THR A 38 1.35 16.64 17.36
C THR A 38 0.24 17.68 17.32
N VAL A 39 -0.97 17.23 17.54
CA VAL A 39 -2.19 18.05 17.48
C VAL A 39 -3.17 17.64 18.59
N GLU A 40 -4.05 18.55 18.99
CA GLU A 40 -5.18 18.20 19.85
C GLU A 40 -6.14 17.25 19.09
N ASN A 41 -6.61 16.19 19.77
CA ASN A 41 -7.52 15.19 19.20
C ASN A 41 -6.93 14.47 17.96
N ASP A 42 -5.70 14.00 18.05
CA ASP A 42 -4.96 13.30 16.99
C ASP A 42 -5.72 12.10 16.42
N GLU A 43 -6.49 11.40 17.24
CA GLU A 43 -7.39 10.30 16.86
C GLU A 43 -8.42 10.69 15.78
N LYS A 44 -8.75 11.98 15.67
CA LYS A 44 -9.63 12.49 14.61
C LYS A 44 -8.94 12.54 13.25
N TYR A 45 -7.64 12.78 13.23
CA TYR A 45 -6.87 12.99 11.98
C TYR A 45 -6.11 11.74 11.54
N LEU A 46 -5.71 10.89 12.49
CA LEU A 46 -4.94 9.68 12.24
C LEU A 46 -5.56 8.77 11.15
N PRO A 47 -6.88 8.52 11.11
CA PRO A 47 -7.49 7.69 10.05
C PRO A 47 -7.37 8.29 8.64
N GLY A 48 -7.17 9.59 8.53
CA GLY A 48 -6.99 10.28 7.25
C GLY A 48 -5.56 10.21 6.69
N ILE A 49 -4.59 9.79 7.50
CA ILE A 49 -3.19 9.68 7.07
C ILE A 49 -2.98 8.31 6.44
N THR A 50 -2.79 8.28 5.13
CA THR A 50 -2.69 7.04 4.34
C THR A 50 -1.32 6.82 3.73
N SER A 51 -0.45 7.83 3.74
CA SER A 51 0.81 7.83 3.00
C SER A 51 1.96 8.34 3.86
N ALA A 52 2.32 7.59 4.90
CA ALA A 52 3.52 7.86 5.71
C ALA A 52 4.28 6.55 5.96
N GLY A 53 5.60 6.61 6.03
CA GLY A 53 6.44 5.47 6.36
C GLY A 53 6.26 5.02 7.81
N GLY A 54 6.26 5.97 8.73
CA GLY A 54 5.91 5.81 10.13
C GLY A 54 5.16 7.03 10.64
N ILE A 55 4.21 6.83 11.57
CA ILE A 55 3.45 7.91 12.19
C ILE A 55 3.75 7.91 13.69
N PHE A 56 4.21 9.04 14.19
CA PHE A 56 4.61 9.28 15.58
C PHE A 56 3.60 10.23 16.20
N VAL A 57 2.79 9.74 17.11
CA VAL A 57 1.60 10.44 17.60
C VAL A 57 1.84 11.01 18.99
N GLY A 58 1.57 12.29 19.14
CA GLY A 58 1.65 13.01 20.42
C GLY A 58 3.06 13.51 20.76
N ASP A 59 3.14 14.28 21.85
CA ASP A 59 4.34 15.02 22.24
C ASP A 59 5.54 14.16 22.65
N TYR A 60 5.29 12.91 23.05
CA TYR A 60 6.32 12.01 23.58
C TYR A 60 6.81 10.96 22.57
N SER A 61 6.25 10.94 21.37
CA SER A 61 6.56 9.93 20.34
C SER A 61 7.69 10.42 19.42
N ALA A 62 8.89 10.55 19.97
CA ALA A 62 10.07 10.89 19.18
C ALA A 62 10.44 9.74 18.22
N GLU A 63 10.87 10.07 17.00
CA GLU A 63 11.24 9.10 15.93
C GLU A 63 12.27 8.10 16.38
N VAL A 64 13.26 8.55 17.17
CA VAL A 64 14.33 7.70 17.70
C VAL A 64 13.81 6.54 18.57
N LEU A 65 12.64 6.67 19.17
CA LEU A 65 12.02 5.59 19.92
C LEU A 65 11.50 4.50 18.98
N GLY A 66 10.92 4.90 17.85
CA GLY A 66 10.50 3.98 16.81
C GLY A 66 11.66 3.21 16.20
N ASP A 67 12.77 3.89 15.96
CA ASP A 67 13.97 3.30 15.35
C ASP A 67 14.65 2.24 16.23
N TYR A 68 14.59 2.40 17.54
CA TYR A 68 15.45 1.57 18.42
C TYR A 68 14.70 0.72 19.45
N VAL A 69 13.59 1.16 20.02
CA VAL A 69 13.03 0.50 21.20
C VAL A 69 11.51 0.30 21.22
N ALA A 70 10.76 0.98 20.37
CA ALA A 70 9.30 0.90 20.37
C ALA A 70 8.74 -0.31 19.61
N GLY A 71 9.60 -1.07 18.91
CA GLY A 71 9.24 -2.33 18.28
C GLY A 71 9.08 -2.32 16.76
N PRO A 72 8.66 -1.26 16.07
CA PRO A 72 8.68 -1.20 14.61
C PRO A 72 10.09 -1.32 14.05
N SER A 73 10.19 -1.69 12.77
CA SER A 73 11.47 -1.61 12.05
C SER A 73 11.80 -0.16 11.69
N HIS A 74 13.07 0.20 11.82
CA HIS A 74 13.59 1.48 11.33
C HIS A 74 13.76 1.55 9.80
N VAL A 75 13.52 0.43 9.10
CA VAL A 75 13.54 0.39 7.62
C VAL A 75 12.16 0.78 7.12
N MET A 76 12.04 2.04 6.75
CA MET A 76 10.79 2.66 6.32
C MET A 76 10.86 3.09 4.85
N PRO A 77 9.71 3.24 4.17
CA PRO A 77 9.66 3.77 2.81
C PRO A 77 10.16 5.22 2.76
N THR A 78 11.02 5.50 1.81
CA THR A 78 11.61 6.84 1.57
C THR A 78 11.15 7.42 0.24
N SER A 79 11.45 8.70 0.00
CA SER A 79 11.24 9.36 -1.31
C SER A 79 9.81 9.23 -1.84
N GLY A 80 8.84 9.28 -0.94
CA GLY A 80 7.42 9.23 -1.29
C GLY A 80 6.87 7.83 -1.60
N THR A 81 7.67 6.77 -1.43
CA THR A 81 7.22 5.38 -1.68
C THR A 81 6.22 4.89 -0.64
N ALA A 82 6.04 5.59 0.48
CA ALA A 82 5.00 5.31 1.47
C ALA A 82 3.56 5.31 0.90
N ARG A 83 3.36 5.82 -0.32
CA ARG A 83 2.08 5.74 -1.05
C ARG A 83 1.68 4.30 -1.42
N PHE A 84 2.65 3.39 -1.55
CA PHE A 84 2.41 2.03 -2.07
C PHE A 84 3.28 0.95 -1.41
N THR A 85 4.18 1.32 -0.48
CA THR A 85 4.98 0.38 0.29
C THR A 85 4.84 0.63 1.78
N SER A 86 5.05 -0.42 2.57
CA SER A 86 5.06 -0.38 4.03
C SER A 86 6.48 -0.50 4.57
N ALA A 87 6.67 -0.12 5.83
CA ALA A 87 7.90 -0.42 6.57
C ALA A 87 8.15 -1.93 6.62
N LEU A 88 9.42 -2.30 6.75
CA LEU A 88 9.84 -3.70 6.89
C LEU A 88 9.17 -4.34 8.12
N SER A 89 8.55 -5.47 7.92
CA SER A 89 7.85 -6.21 8.98
C SER A 89 7.90 -7.71 8.72
N VAL A 90 7.41 -8.51 9.66
CA VAL A 90 7.25 -9.97 9.47
C VAL A 90 6.40 -10.26 8.22
N ARG A 91 5.44 -9.42 7.90
CA ARG A 91 4.59 -9.58 6.70
C ARG A 91 5.37 -9.52 5.39
N THR A 92 6.48 -8.80 5.35
CA THR A 92 7.36 -8.70 4.17
C THR A 92 7.94 -10.06 3.77
N PHE A 93 8.07 -10.97 4.73
CA PHE A 93 8.60 -12.32 4.52
C PHE A 93 7.50 -13.37 4.32
N LEU A 94 6.22 -12.97 4.37
CA LEU A 94 5.10 -13.88 4.11
C LEU A 94 4.84 -13.96 2.60
N LYS A 95 4.73 -15.20 2.12
CA LYS A 95 4.36 -15.49 0.74
C LYS A 95 2.88 -15.79 0.66
N HIS A 96 2.19 -15.14 -0.24
CA HIS A 96 0.82 -15.45 -0.61
C HIS A 96 0.80 -16.32 -1.87
N THR A 97 0.15 -17.49 -1.79
CA THR A 97 -0.07 -18.35 -2.95
C THR A 97 -1.57 -18.49 -3.15
N PRO A 98 -2.15 -17.99 -4.25
CA PRO A 98 -3.55 -18.19 -4.55
C PRO A 98 -3.82 -19.66 -4.81
N ILE A 99 -4.91 -20.17 -4.27
CA ILE A 99 -5.46 -21.51 -4.57
C ILE A 99 -6.78 -21.27 -5.26
N VAL A 100 -6.93 -21.82 -6.47
CA VAL A 100 -8.16 -21.71 -7.25
C VAL A 100 -8.76 -23.09 -7.41
N GLU A 101 -9.95 -23.28 -6.89
CA GLU A 101 -10.75 -24.49 -7.02
C GLU A 101 -12.11 -24.12 -7.63
N ILE A 102 -12.45 -24.73 -8.74
CA ILE A 102 -13.67 -24.43 -9.50
C ILE A 102 -14.40 -25.73 -9.77
N ASP A 103 -15.66 -25.81 -9.37
CA ASP A 103 -16.53 -26.92 -9.70
C ASP A 103 -17.08 -26.84 -11.14
N SER A 104 -17.74 -27.90 -11.59
CA SER A 104 -18.31 -28.00 -12.94
C SER A 104 -19.35 -26.91 -13.23
N GLY A 105 -20.19 -26.57 -12.24
CA GLY A 105 -21.21 -25.54 -12.38
C GLY A 105 -20.58 -24.17 -12.61
N LYS A 106 -19.57 -23.83 -11.84
CA LYS A 106 -18.84 -22.57 -12.00
C LYS A 106 -18.01 -22.56 -13.29
N MET A 107 -17.46 -23.70 -13.71
CA MET A 107 -16.78 -23.82 -14.99
C MET A 107 -17.72 -23.50 -16.16
N ILE A 108 -18.97 -24.00 -16.15
CA ILE A 108 -19.98 -23.70 -17.17
C ILE A 108 -20.30 -22.20 -17.18
N GLU A 109 -20.39 -21.57 -15.99
CA GLU A 109 -20.72 -20.15 -15.86
C GLU A 109 -19.63 -19.23 -16.42
N ILE A 110 -18.36 -19.43 -16.05
CA ILE A 110 -17.30 -18.48 -16.35
C ILE A 110 -16.30 -18.92 -17.43
N GLY A 111 -16.31 -20.20 -17.80
CA GLY A 111 -15.30 -20.76 -18.72
C GLY A 111 -15.32 -20.13 -20.12
N ARG A 112 -16.51 -19.78 -20.64
CA ARG A 112 -16.62 -19.06 -21.93
C ARG A 112 -15.95 -17.70 -21.89
N HIS A 113 -16.16 -16.95 -20.81
CA HIS A 113 -15.53 -15.65 -20.63
C HIS A 113 -14.00 -15.76 -20.53
N ALA A 114 -13.51 -16.80 -19.86
CA ALA A 114 -12.07 -17.06 -19.79
C ALA A 114 -11.48 -17.35 -21.18
N ALA A 115 -12.16 -18.16 -22.00
CA ALA A 115 -11.75 -18.47 -23.36
C ALA A 115 -11.76 -17.23 -24.26
N GLU A 116 -12.80 -16.41 -24.18
CA GLU A 116 -12.92 -15.16 -24.94
C GLU A 116 -11.79 -14.18 -24.61
N LEU A 117 -11.52 -13.96 -23.31
CA LEU A 117 -10.44 -13.10 -22.86
C LEU A 117 -9.06 -13.61 -23.33
N ALA A 118 -8.83 -14.92 -23.23
CA ALA A 118 -7.59 -15.52 -23.70
C ALA A 118 -7.39 -15.31 -25.20
N ARG A 119 -8.44 -15.41 -26.01
CA ARG A 119 -8.36 -15.13 -27.46
C ARG A 119 -8.08 -13.67 -27.76
N LEU A 120 -8.70 -12.73 -26.99
CA LEU A 120 -8.42 -11.31 -27.14
C LEU A 120 -6.94 -10.97 -26.85
N GLU A 121 -6.32 -11.73 -25.95
CA GLU A 121 -4.88 -11.62 -25.64
C GLU A 121 -3.99 -12.39 -26.60
N GLY A 122 -4.55 -13.14 -27.58
CA GLY A 122 -3.81 -13.97 -28.50
C GLY A 122 -3.25 -15.26 -27.88
N LEU A 123 -3.83 -15.71 -26.76
CA LEU A 123 -3.41 -16.89 -26.01
C LEU A 123 -4.28 -18.12 -26.36
N ASP A 124 -4.18 -18.62 -27.58
CA ASP A 124 -5.01 -19.70 -28.10
C ASP A 124 -4.97 -20.99 -27.25
N GLY A 125 -3.80 -21.35 -26.72
CA GLY A 125 -3.67 -22.52 -25.85
C GLY A 125 -4.42 -22.36 -24.52
N HIS A 126 -4.53 -21.14 -23.99
CA HIS A 126 -5.33 -20.85 -22.80
C HIS A 126 -6.84 -20.93 -23.12
N ALA A 127 -7.25 -20.38 -24.26
CA ALA A 127 -8.63 -20.48 -24.72
C ALA A 127 -9.06 -21.93 -24.89
N GLU A 128 -8.28 -22.73 -25.59
CA GLU A 128 -8.55 -24.15 -25.83
C GLU A 128 -8.61 -24.94 -24.52
N ALA A 129 -7.77 -24.62 -23.54
CA ALA A 129 -7.80 -25.28 -22.23
C ALA A 129 -9.12 -25.06 -21.48
N ALA A 130 -9.77 -23.92 -21.65
CA ALA A 130 -11.12 -23.65 -21.11
C ALA A 130 -12.19 -24.34 -21.96
N GLU A 131 -12.12 -24.26 -23.27
CA GLU A 131 -13.11 -24.80 -24.22
C GLU A 131 -13.21 -26.32 -24.16
N ILE A 132 -12.08 -27.05 -24.05
CA ILE A 132 -12.08 -28.51 -23.89
C ILE A 132 -12.91 -28.92 -22.67
N ARG A 133 -12.72 -28.27 -21.54
CA ARG A 133 -13.45 -28.58 -20.29
C ARG A 133 -14.93 -28.26 -20.43
N LEU A 134 -15.28 -27.18 -21.12
CA LEU A 134 -16.66 -26.85 -21.40
C LEU A 134 -17.35 -27.92 -22.28
N ARG A 135 -16.72 -28.34 -23.37
CA ARG A 135 -17.24 -29.38 -24.26
C ARG A 135 -17.49 -30.70 -23.51
N GLU A 136 -16.55 -31.13 -22.68
CA GLU A 136 -16.72 -32.31 -21.84
C GLU A 136 -17.89 -32.20 -20.86
N LEU A 137 -18.16 -31.01 -20.32
CA LEU A 137 -19.25 -30.80 -19.36
C LEU A 137 -20.62 -30.64 -20.00
N VAL A 138 -20.71 -30.17 -21.24
CA VAL A 138 -21.98 -29.96 -21.95
C VAL A 138 -22.31 -31.10 -22.94
N GLY A 139 -21.39 -32.04 -23.12
CA GLY A 139 -21.59 -33.22 -23.94
C GLY A 139 -21.45 -32.96 -25.45
N GLU A 140 -20.62 -32.01 -25.83
CA GLU A 140 -20.24 -31.66 -27.20
C GLU A 140 -18.88 -32.24 -27.62
#